data_5f8b920b55a541162d6e42e36b3eab71
#
_entry.id   5f8b920b55a541162d6e42e36b3eab71
#
_cell.length_a   1.000
_cell.length_b   1.000
_cell.length_c   1.000
_cell.angle_alpha   90.00
_cell.angle_beta   90.00
_cell.angle_gamma   90.00
#
_symmetry.space_group_name_H-M   'P 1'
#
loop_
_entity.id
_entity.type
_entity.pdbx_description
1 polymer ?
#
loop_
_entity_poly.entity_id
_entity_poly.type
_entity_poly.pdbx_seq_one_letter_code
_entity_poly.pdbx_strand_id
1 'polypeptide(L)' 'MRKEDWIRVTDKLPNEGEDVLVYDDCFGIVVADYTKENGWHSYECGNLEQVTHWMWLILPQ' A
#
# COMPACT_ATOMS: atom_id res chain seq x y z
N MET A 1 -11.74 4.19 9.18
CA MET A 1 -11.21 3.03 8.41
C MET A 1 -11.65 1.75 9.07
N ARG A 2 -12.19 0.85 8.29
CA ARG A 2 -12.64 -0.42 8.85
C ARG A 2 -11.66 -1.53 8.50
N LYS A 3 -11.54 -2.48 9.42
CA LYS A 3 -10.59 -3.57 9.29
C LYS A 3 -10.81 -4.41 8.03
N GLU A 4 -12.06 -4.64 7.68
CA GLU A 4 -12.41 -5.46 6.53
C GLU A 4 -12.16 -4.77 5.18
N ASP A 5 -11.81 -3.49 5.20
CA ASP A 5 -11.47 -2.78 3.95
C ASP A 5 -10.04 -3.06 3.50
N TRP A 6 -9.22 -3.61 4.36
CA TRP A 6 -7.85 -3.95 4.01
C TRP A 6 -7.79 -5.21 3.15
N ILE A 7 -6.97 -5.15 2.11
CA ILE A 7 -6.79 -6.26 1.18
C ILE A 7 -5.39 -6.81 1.38
N ARG A 8 -5.28 -8.14 1.50
CA ARG A 8 -3.97 -8.77 1.63
C ARG A 8 -3.25 -8.73 0.29
N VAL A 9 -1.96 -8.42 0.32
CA VAL A 9 -1.17 -8.36 -0.91
C VAL A 9 -1.08 -9.71 -1.61
N THR A 10 -1.29 -10.80 -0.86
CA THR A 10 -1.30 -12.15 -1.43
C THR A 10 -2.59 -12.45 -2.18
N ASP A 11 -3.65 -11.69 -1.92
CA ASP A 11 -4.95 -11.90 -2.55
C ASP A 11 -5.12 -11.06 -3.80
N LYS A 12 -4.66 -9.81 -3.75
CA LYS A 12 -4.85 -8.87 -4.84
C LYS A 12 -3.84 -7.74 -4.72
N LEU A 13 -3.40 -7.22 -5.85
CA LEU A 13 -2.51 -6.06 -5.90
C LEU A 13 -3.25 -4.89 -6.54
N PRO A 14 -2.89 -3.64 -6.18
CA PRO A 14 -3.49 -2.48 -6.82
C PRO A 14 -2.96 -2.29 -8.24
N ASN A 15 -3.56 -1.35 -8.96
CA ASN A 15 -3.06 -0.95 -10.27
C ASN A 15 -1.68 -0.33 -10.10
N GLU A 16 -0.79 -0.61 -11.03
CA GLU A 16 0.57 -0.08 -10.95
C GLU A 16 0.56 1.44 -11.02
N GLY A 17 1.37 2.04 -10.16
CA GLY A 17 1.53 3.48 -10.13
C GLY A 17 0.43 4.24 -9.41
N GLU A 18 -0.58 3.56 -8.93
CA GLU A 18 -1.67 4.19 -8.19
C GLU A 18 -1.32 4.31 -6.72
N ASP A 19 -1.46 5.52 -6.17
CA ASP A 19 -1.21 5.73 -4.74
C ASP A 19 -2.30 5.06 -3.92
N VAL A 20 -1.88 4.24 -2.96
CA VAL A 20 -2.80 3.54 -2.07
C VAL A 20 -2.25 3.61 -0.65
N LEU A 21 -3.12 3.30 0.29
CA LEU A 21 -2.72 3.20 1.69
C LEU A 21 -2.21 1.78 1.91
N VAL A 22 -1.06 1.65 2.55
CA VAL A 22 -0.48 0.33 2.79
C VAL A 22 -0.13 0.17 4.27
N TYR A 23 -0.14 -1.06 4.71
CA TYR A 23 0.36 -1.42 6.02
C TYR A 23 1.67 -2.17 5.84
N ASP A 24 2.73 -1.58 6.35
CA ASP A 24 4.06 -2.18 6.34
C ASP A 24 4.42 -2.58 7.76
N ASP A 25 4.90 -3.80 7.94
CA ASP A 25 5.17 -4.35 9.25
C ASP A 25 6.25 -3.54 10.00
N CYS A 26 7.10 -2.86 9.25
CA CYS A 26 8.19 -2.07 9.82
C CYS A 26 7.81 -0.61 10.05
N PHE A 27 7.11 0.00 9.11
CA PHE A 27 6.82 1.43 9.14
C PHE A 27 5.37 1.76 9.53
N GLY A 28 4.50 0.77 9.57
CA GLY A 28 3.10 0.99 9.89
C GLY A 28 2.32 1.42 8.66
N ILE A 29 1.37 2.34 8.85
CA ILE A 29 0.49 2.79 7.76
C ILE A 29 1.13 3.95 7.03
N VAL A 30 1.34 3.79 5.72
CA VAL A 30 1.92 4.85 4.88
C VAL A 30 1.22 4.84 3.53
N VAL A 31 1.37 5.94 2.79
CA VAL A 31 0.91 6.02 1.40
C VAL A 31 2.02 5.53 0.50
N ALA A 32 1.71 4.63 -0.41
CA ALA A 32 2.70 4.06 -1.30
C ALA A 32 2.05 3.65 -2.61
N ASP A 33 2.87 3.31 -3.58
CA ASP A 33 2.40 2.75 -4.83
C ASP A 33 3.17 1.46 -5.12
N TYR A 34 2.60 0.65 -6.00
CA TYR A 34 3.19 -0.63 -6.38
C TYR A 34 3.48 -0.67 -7.87
N THR A 35 4.66 -1.17 -8.24
CA THR A 35 4.97 -1.48 -9.62
C THR A 35 5.65 -2.85 -9.64
N LYS A 36 5.47 -3.58 -10.74
CA LYS A 36 6.12 -4.89 -10.89
C LYS A 36 7.63 -4.78 -10.87
N GLU A 37 8.13 -3.66 -11.36
CA GLU A 37 9.55 -3.45 -11.51
C GLU A 37 10.23 -3.15 -10.18
N ASN A 38 9.59 -2.31 -9.36
CA ASN A 38 10.21 -1.81 -8.12
C ASN A 38 9.56 -2.30 -6.84
N GLY A 39 8.39 -2.93 -6.94
CA GLY A 39 7.64 -3.33 -5.76
C GLY A 39 6.95 -2.14 -5.12
N TRP A 40 6.85 -2.16 -3.80
CA TRP A 40 6.18 -1.11 -3.05
C TRP A 40 7.15 0.04 -2.77
N HIS A 41 6.70 1.24 -3.02
CA HIS A 41 7.53 2.44 -2.85
C HIS A 41 6.71 3.56 -2.21
N SER A 42 7.27 4.17 -1.17
CA SER A 42 6.68 5.30 -0.46
C SER A 42 7.57 6.52 -0.65
N TYR A 43 6.96 7.69 -0.81
CA TYR A 43 7.72 8.93 -0.91
C TYR A 43 8.49 9.24 0.38
N GLU A 44 7.96 8.80 1.51
CA GLU A 44 8.59 9.11 2.79
C GLU A 44 9.62 8.06 3.21
N CYS A 45 9.34 6.80 2.92
CA CYS A 45 10.14 5.69 3.43
C CYS A 45 10.99 5.01 2.37
N GLY A 46 10.77 5.33 1.11
CA GLY A 46 11.45 4.64 0.01
C GLY A 46 10.84 3.27 -0.24
N ASN A 47 11.67 2.30 -0.58
CA ASN A 47 11.19 0.95 -0.87
C ASN A 47 10.72 0.26 0.40
N LEU A 48 9.56 -0.38 0.30
CA LEU A 48 8.95 -1.11 1.41
C LEU A 48 9.01 -2.60 1.11
N GLU A 49 9.49 -3.37 2.05
CA GLU A 49 9.68 -4.81 1.85
C GLU A 49 8.76 -5.66 2.73
N GLN A 50 8.05 -5.03 3.66
CA GLN A 50 7.25 -5.74 4.65
C GLN A 50 5.76 -5.42 4.53
N VAL A 51 5.31 -5.03 3.33
CA VAL A 51 3.90 -4.68 3.12
C VAL A 51 3.06 -5.97 3.15
N THR A 52 2.04 -5.96 3.99
CA THR A 52 1.16 -7.13 4.15
C THR A 52 -0.24 -6.85 3.62
N HIS A 53 -0.70 -5.60 3.73
CA HIS A 53 -2.06 -5.21 3.36
C HIS A 53 -2.05 -3.85 2.68
N TRP A 54 -3.09 -3.58 1.91
CA TRP A 54 -3.29 -2.29 1.28
C TRP A 54 -4.78 -2.02 1.17
N MET A 55 -5.13 -0.76 0.94
CA MET A 55 -6.51 -0.39 0.63
C MET A 55 -6.48 0.89 -0.21
N TRP A 56 -7.58 1.13 -0.93
CA TRP A 56 -7.67 2.33 -1.75
C TRP A 56 -7.63 3.56 -0.88
N LEU A 57 -6.88 4.56 -1.36
CA LEU A 57 -6.80 5.85 -0.71
C LEU A 57 -8.00 6.68 -1.17
N ILE A 58 -8.92 6.93 -0.25
CA ILE A 58 -10.12 7.69 -0.54
C ILE A 58 -9.96 9.07 0.07
N LEU A 59 -9.94 10.08 -0.79
CA LEU A 59 -9.77 11.47 -0.34
C LEU A 59 -11.12 12.13 -0.17
N PRO A 60 -11.24 13.07 0.78
CA PRO A 60 -12.49 13.81 0.94
C PRO A 60 -12.77 14.65 -0.29
N GLN A 61 -14.03 14.74 -0.60
CA GLN A 61 -14.50 15.52 -1.76
C GLN A 61 -14.61 17.00 -1.43
#